data_c985e38c37c77c437629f1dfd84fc633
#
_entry.id   c985e38c37c77c437629f1dfd84fc633
#
_cell.length_a   1.000
_cell.length_b   1.000
_cell.length_c   1.000
_cell.angle_alpha   90.00
_cell.angle_beta   90.00
_cell.angle_gamma   90.00
#
_symmetry.space_group_name_H-M   'P 1'
#
loop_
_entity.id
_entity.type
_entity.pdbx_description
1 polymer ?
#
loop_
_entity_poly.entity_id
_entity_poly.type
_entity_poly.pdbx_seq_one_letter_code
_entity_poly.pdbx_strand_id
1 'polypeptide(L)'
;MEESSSAWSSWSDAFADALSLLLPVWCAGCDRPDRALCSVCVAAFDGPYRRPLAPGLTLWSAGRHDGSNARAIRALKEEGRTGIAGPLGRRLASALDAAGWGEASLVPVPTSRAALRRRGYAVPELLASRTGHPVHRMLRVSGRAADQRDLGRRERERNVAGTLAARPARHARVPTAVVLIDDVATTGATLREAHRVLAATGVVVLGAVSATDTPRRASPALPG
;
A
#
# COMPACT_ATOMS: atom_id res chain seq x y z
N MET A 1 19.36 24.39 -32.76
CA MET A 1 18.99 22.98 -33.08
C MET A 1 18.21 22.42 -31.88
N GLU A 2 17.11 23.15 -31.45
CA GLU A 2 16.32 22.89 -30.22
C GLU A 2 14.79 22.86 -30.43
N GLU A 3 14.29 22.76 -31.65
CA GLU A 3 12.82 22.81 -31.90
C GLU A 3 12.13 21.45 -32.06
N SER A 4 12.85 20.33 -31.97
CA SER A 4 12.20 19.00 -32.23
C SER A 4 11.68 18.27 -30.99
N SER A 5 11.91 18.73 -29.75
CA SER A 5 11.47 18.02 -28.56
C SER A 5 10.04 18.41 -28.09
N SER A 6 9.56 19.60 -28.44
CA SER A 6 8.22 20.07 -28.03
C SER A 6 7.07 19.48 -28.85
N ALA A 7 7.33 19.11 -30.10
CA ALA A 7 6.31 18.54 -30.98
C ALA A 7 5.89 17.10 -30.56
N TRP A 8 6.82 16.29 -30.08
CA TRP A 8 6.52 14.91 -29.69
C TRP A 8 5.69 14.82 -28.41
N SER A 9 5.87 15.74 -27.45
CA SER A 9 5.01 15.82 -26.25
C SER A 9 3.56 16.19 -26.58
N SER A 10 3.38 17.14 -27.53
CA SER A 10 2.04 17.58 -27.95
C SER A 10 1.23 16.50 -28.66
N TRP A 11 1.85 15.64 -29.47
CA TRP A 11 1.17 14.54 -30.15
C TRP A 11 0.78 13.41 -29.21
N SER A 12 1.62 13.11 -28.21
CA SER A 12 1.29 12.10 -27.19
C SER A 12 0.12 12.54 -26.31
N ASP A 13 0.04 13.82 -25.98
CA ASP A 13 -1.06 14.38 -25.19
C ASP A 13 -2.36 14.42 -26.01
N ALA A 14 -2.32 14.85 -27.27
CA ALA A 14 -3.47 14.85 -28.17
C ALA A 14 -3.99 13.43 -28.47
N PHE A 15 -3.09 12.44 -28.57
CA PHE A 15 -3.48 11.06 -28.77
C PHE A 15 -4.08 10.44 -27.49
N ALA A 16 -3.54 10.80 -26.32
CA ALA A 16 -4.10 10.41 -25.02
C ALA A 16 -5.48 11.02 -24.80
N ASP A 17 -5.68 12.30 -25.18
CA ASP A 17 -6.97 12.97 -25.11
C ASP A 17 -8.00 12.36 -26.09
N ALA A 18 -7.61 12.05 -27.31
CA ALA A 18 -8.48 11.38 -28.28
C ALA A 18 -8.84 9.95 -27.82
N LEU A 19 -7.90 9.22 -27.20
CA LEU A 19 -8.16 7.90 -26.67
C LEU A 19 -9.05 7.94 -25.42
N SER A 20 -8.99 9.02 -24.62
CA SER A 20 -9.84 9.23 -23.47
C SER A 20 -11.31 9.47 -23.84
N LEU A 21 -11.57 10.05 -25.02
CA LEU A 21 -12.92 10.20 -25.57
C LEU A 21 -13.54 8.86 -26.00
N LEU A 22 -12.69 7.89 -26.40
CA LEU A 22 -13.15 6.55 -26.83
C LEU A 22 -13.25 5.56 -25.66
N LEU A 23 -12.52 5.80 -24.56
CA LEU A 23 -12.48 4.95 -23.37
C LEU A 23 -12.58 5.85 -22.12
N PRO A 24 -13.79 6.32 -21.76
CA PRO A 24 -13.95 7.22 -20.63
C PRO A 24 -13.43 6.57 -19.34
N VAL A 25 -12.43 7.19 -18.73
CA VAL A 25 -11.89 6.77 -17.43
C VAL A 25 -12.70 7.45 -16.35
N TRP A 26 -13.29 6.67 -15.46
CA TRP A 26 -14.09 7.17 -14.34
C TRP A 26 -13.26 7.17 -13.06
N CYS A 27 -13.47 8.14 -12.19
CA CYS A 27 -12.79 8.24 -10.91
C CYS A 27 -13.17 7.07 -9.99
N ALA A 28 -12.18 6.31 -9.51
CA ALA A 28 -12.41 5.18 -8.62
C ALA A 28 -13.01 5.56 -7.25
N GLY A 29 -12.99 6.83 -6.88
CA GLY A 29 -13.53 7.32 -5.61
C GLY A 29 -14.95 7.90 -5.71
N CYS A 30 -15.36 8.52 -6.83
CA CYS A 30 -16.62 9.24 -6.92
C CYS A 30 -17.31 9.15 -8.29
N ASP A 31 -16.81 8.28 -9.19
CA ASP A 31 -17.37 8.02 -10.52
C ASP A 31 -17.47 9.26 -11.44
N ARG A 32 -16.73 10.34 -11.16
CA ARG A 32 -16.55 11.44 -12.09
C ARG A 32 -15.76 10.98 -13.32
N PRO A 33 -16.16 11.38 -14.55
CA PRO A 33 -15.36 11.12 -15.75
C PRO A 33 -14.02 11.85 -15.70
N ASP A 34 -13.09 11.48 -16.59
CA ASP A 34 -11.85 12.18 -16.93
C ASP A 34 -10.57 11.61 -16.29
N ARG A 35 -10.60 11.07 -15.05
CA ARG A 35 -9.37 10.60 -14.37
C ARG A 35 -9.58 9.32 -13.56
N ALA A 36 -8.56 8.48 -13.50
CA ALA A 36 -8.58 7.27 -12.66
C ALA A 36 -8.81 7.58 -11.17
N LEU A 37 -8.30 8.72 -10.68
CA LEU A 37 -8.59 9.29 -9.36
C LEU A 37 -8.54 10.83 -9.47
N CYS A 38 -9.67 11.51 -9.28
CA CYS A 38 -9.77 12.96 -9.40
C CYS A 38 -9.11 13.69 -8.21
N SER A 39 -8.82 14.97 -8.38
CA SER A 39 -8.14 15.78 -7.35
C SER A 39 -8.87 15.80 -6.01
N VAL A 40 -10.20 15.85 -6.02
CA VAL A 40 -11.04 15.79 -4.80
C VAL A 40 -10.86 14.46 -4.08
N CYS A 41 -10.86 13.33 -4.80
CA CYS A 41 -10.64 12.02 -4.20
C CYS A 41 -9.18 11.78 -3.80
N VAL A 42 -8.20 12.40 -4.46
CA VAL A 42 -6.81 12.42 -3.99
C VAL A 42 -6.69 13.23 -2.70
N ALA A 43 -7.37 14.38 -2.60
CA ALA A 43 -7.39 15.22 -1.39
C ALA A 43 -8.08 14.54 -0.19
N ALA A 44 -9.01 13.59 -0.45
CA ALA A 44 -9.65 12.80 0.60
C ALA A 44 -8.68 11.84 1.32
N PHE A 45 -7.50 11.57 0.74
CA PHE A 45 -6.36 10.99 1.47
C PHE A 45 -5.68 12.10 2.26
N ASP A 46 -6.38 12.60 3.27
CA ASP A 46 -6.10 13.80 4.06
C ASP A 46 -5.10 13.58 5.22
N GLY A 47 -4.48 12.39 5.28
CA GLY A 47 -3.40 12.10 6.23
C GLY A 47 -2.17 12.98 6.02
N PRO A 48 -1.11 12.72 6.79
CA PRO A 48 -0.87 11.45 7.47
C PRO A 48 -1.52 11.32 8.85
N TYR A 49 -2.13 10.17 9.07
CA TYR A 49 -2.57 9.73 10.41
C TYR A 49 -1.54 8.78 11.00
N ARG A 50 -1.30 8.87 12.30
CA ARG A 50 -0.39 7.95 12.98
C ARG A 50 -1.05 7.26 14.17
N ARG A 51 -0.68 6.00 14.41
CA ARG A 51 -1.00 5.28 15.63
C ARG A 51 0.03 4.20 15.96
N PRO A 52 0.19 3.84 17.23
CA PRO A 52 1.04 2.71 17.60
C PRO A 52 0.38 1.39 17.16
N LEU A 53 1.21 0.44 16.71
CA LEU A 53 0.83 -0.94 16.43
C LEU A 53 1.35 -1.89 17.51
N ALA A 54 2.58 -1.66 17.99
CA ALA A 54 3.28 -2.37 19.04
C ALA A 54 4.38 -1.47 19.62
N PRO A 55 5.01 -1.83 20.72
CA PRO A 55 6.22 -1.16 21.18
C PRO A 55 7.27 -1.12 20.05
N GLY A 56 7.79 0.06 19.74
CA GLY A 56 8.75 0.29 18.66
C GLY A 56 8.19 0.23 17.24
N LEU A 57 6.88 0.03 17.05
CA LEU A 57 6.26 -0.02 15.72
C LEU A 57 5.09 0.98 15.62
N THR A 58 5.31 2.08 14.91
CA THR A 58 4.28 3.07 14.59
C THR A 58 3.82 2.93 13.14
N LEU A 59 2.51 3.02 12.93
CA LEU A 59 1.89 3.11 11.61
C LEU A 59 1.63 4.56 11.26
N TRP A 60 1.96 4.92 10.01
CA TRP A 60 1.52 6.14 9.35
C TRP A 60 0.63 5.78 8.18
N SER A 61 -0.50 6.44 7.99
CA SER A 61 -1.41 6.17 6.88
C SER A 61 -1.74 7.44 6.10
N ALA A 62 -1.82 7.32 4.78
CA ALA A 62 -2.12 8.44 3.90
C ALA A 62 -3.58 8.90 4.02
N GLY A 63 -4.49 8.07 4.53
CA GLY A 63 -5.89 8.42 4.74
C GLY A 63 -6.65 7.42 5.60
N ARG A 64 -7.91 7.72 5.91
CA ARG A 64 -8.84 6.81 6.57
C ARG A 64 -9.44 5.83 5.56
N HIS A 65 -9.74 4.61 6.02
CA HIS A 65 -10.37 3.59 5.17
C HIS A 65 -11.89 3.73 5.18
N ASP A 66 -12.39 4.80 4.59
CA ASP A 66 -13.82 5.12 4.47
C ASP A 66 -14.14 5.81 3.14
N GLY A 67 -15.38 6.07 2.86
CA GLY A 67 -15.88 6.88 1.74
C GLY A 67 -15.20 6.58 0.40
N SER A 68 -14.69 7.61 -0.25
CA SER A 68 -13.98 7.54 -1.54
C SER A 68 -12.65 6.79 -1.44
N ASN A 69 -11.97 6.84 -0.28
CA ASN A 69 -10.70 6.15 -0.08
C ASN A 69 -10.90 4.63 -0.10
N ALA A 70 -11.93 4.12 0.59
CA ALA A 70 -12.26 2.70 0.59
C ALA A 70 -12.66 2.21 -0.80
N ARG A 71 -13.41 3.02 -1.59
CA ARG A 71 -13.75 2.71 -2.98
C ARG A 71 -12.50 2.65 -3.86
N ALA A 72 -11.62 3.62 -3.78
CA ALA A 72 -10.37 3.65 -4.54
C ALA A 72 -9.50 2.41 -4.24
N ILE A 73 -9.34 2.05 -2.97
CA ILE A 73 -8.59 0.85 -2.59
C ILE A 73 -9.28 -0.43 -3.08
N ARG A 74 -10.61 -0.50 -3.06
CA ARG A 74 -11.36 -1.64 -3.62
C ARG A 74 -11.13 -1.74 -5.13
N ALA A 75 -11.25 -0.64 -5.86
CA ALA A 75 -11.02 -0.60 -7.31
C ALA A 75 -9.60 -1.09 -7.66
N LEU A 76 -8.59 -0.70 -6.87
CA LEU A 76 -7.23 -1.21 -7.00
C LEU A 76 -7.14 -2.71 -6.70
N LYS A 77 -7.90 -3.22 -5.73
CA LYS A 77 -7.84 -4.63 -5.29
C LYS A 77 -8.67 -5.58 -6.13
N GLU A 78 -9.81 -5.15 -6.63
CA GLU A 78 -10.84 -6.03 -7.17
C GLU A 78 -11.15 -5.77 -8.65
N GLU A 79 -10.96 -4.54 -9.13
CA GLU A 79 -11.31 -4.13 -10.49
C GLU A 79 -10.10 -3.95 -11.41
N GLY A 80 -8.88 -4.17 -10.91
CA GLY A 80 -7.66 -4.05 -11.72
C GLY A 80 -7.30 -2.61 -12.11
N ARG A 81 -7.87 -1.58 -11.46
CA ARG A 81 -7.68 -0.17 -11.81
C ARG A 81 -6.33 0.36 -11.32
N THR A 82 -5.24 -0.13 -11.93
CA THR A 82 -3.86 0.20 -11.53
C THR A 82 -3.46 1.66 -11.76
N GLY A 83 -4.17 2.40 -12.63
CA GLY A 83 -3.92 3.83 -12.86
C GLY A 83 -4.01 4.71 -11.61
N ILE A 84 -4.73 4.26 -10.56
CA ILE A 84 -4.81 5.00 -9.30
C ILE A 84 -3.58 4.83 -8.41
N ALA A 85 -2.69 3.88 -8.72
CA ALA A 85 -1.51 3.63 -7.89
C ALA A 85 -0.52 4.80 -7.87
N GLY A 86 -0.41 5.57 -8.97
CA GLY A 86 0.45 6.75 -9.02
C GLY A 86 0.03 7.85 -8.02
N PRO A 87 -1.21 8.34 -8.06
CA PRO A 87 -1.72 9.28 -7.06
C PRO A 87 -1.57 8.78 -5.61
N LEU A 88 -1.88 7.49 -5.35
CA LEU A 88 -1.75 6.91 -4.01
C LEU A 88 -0.29 6.79 -3.57
N GLY A 89 0.62 6.45 -4.49
CA GLY A 89 2.06 6.39 -4.20
C GLY A 89 2.61 7.75 -3.76
N ARG A 90 2.18 8.85 -4.41
CA ARG A 90 2.55 10.22 -3.96
C ARG A 90 2.04 10.56 -2.57
N ARG A 91 0.80 10.14 -2.21
CA ARG A 91 0.26 10.34 -0.86
C ARG A 91 1.02 9.51 0.19
N LEU A 92 1.46 8.30 -0.18
CA LEU A 92 2.32 7.48 0.66
C LEU A 92 3.71 8.08 0.84
N ALA A 93 4.31 8.64 -0.22
CA ALA A 93 5.57 9.38 -0.14
C ALA A 93 5.46 10.55 0.85
N SER A 94 4.39 11.36 0.76
CA SER A 94 4.14 12.44 1.73
C SER A 94 4.01 11.92 3.17
N ALA A 95 3.45 10.74 3.39
CA ALA A 95 3.37 10.14 4.73
C ALA A 95 4.74 9.65 5.23
N LEU A 96 5.60 9.15 4.32
CA LEU A 96 6.99 8.78 4.61
C LEU A 96 7.82 10.01 4.98
N ASP A 97 7.68 11.12 4.24
CA ASP A 97 8.36 12.38 4.52
C ASP A 97 7.94 12.95 5.89
N ALA A 98 6.65 12.96 6.18
CA ALA A 98 6.11 13.41 7.47
C ALA A 98 6.58 12.55 8.66
N ALA A 99 6.91 11.28 8.42
CA ALA A 99 7.49 10.38 9.41
C ALA A 99 9.01 10.53 9.56
N GLY A 100 9.67 11.34 8.74
CA GLY A 100 11.13 11.49 8.68
C GLY A 100 11.83 10.32 7.98
N TRP A 101 11.13 9.59 7.08
CA TRP A 101 11.62 8.40 6.38
C TRP A 101 11.83 8.61 4.88
N GLY A 102 12.08 9.86 4.44
CA GLY A 102 12.18 10.24 3.04
C GLY A 102 13.20 9.44 2.20
N GLU A 103 14.23 8.85 2.85
CA GLU A 103 15.24 8.02 2.18
C GLU A 103 15.17 6.53 2.54
N ALA A 104 14.13 6.12 3.25
CA ALA A 104 14.05 4.74 3.73
C ALA A 104 13.77 3.75 2.60
N SER A 105 14.35 2.56 2.69
CA SER A 105 13.98 1.41 1.86
C SER A 105 12.64 0.83 2.31
N LEU A 106 11.78 0.48 1.35
CA LEU A 106 10.45 -0.08 1.62
C LEU A 106 10.43 -1.59 1.49
N VAL A 107 9.76 -2.25 2.43
CA VAL A 107 9.47 -3.68 2.38
C VAL A 107 7.96 -3.89 2.28
N PRO A 108 7.45 -4.25 1.10
CA PRO A 108 6.03 -4.56 0.92
C PRO A 108 5.61 -5.81 1.71
N VAL A 109 4.45 -5.72 2.35
CA VAL A 109 3.78 -6.89 2.93
C VAL A 109 3.36 -7.84 1.81
N PRO A 110 3.70 -9.14 1.89
CA PRO A 110 3.41 -10.07 0.80
C PRO A 110 1.92 -10.32 0.63
N THR A 111 1.48 -10.28 -0.62
CA THR A 111 0.12 -10.68 -1.02
C THR A 111 0.00 -12.21 -1.07
N SER A 112 -1.15 -12.77 -0.67
CA SER A 112 -1.41 -14.20 -0.77
C SER A 112 -1.32 -14.70 -2.21
N ARG A 113 -0.88 -15.96 -2.41
CA ARG A 113 -0.77 -16.57 -3.75
C ARG A 113 -2.10 -16.57 -4.51
N ALA A 114 -3.21 -16.78 -3.81
CA ALA A 114 -4.55 -16.75 -4.41
C ALA A 114 -4.91 -15.35 -4.93
N ALA A 115 -4.66 -14.31 -4.13
CA ALA A 115 -4.89 -12.93 -4.53
C ALA A 115 -3.97 -12.50 -5.68
N LEU A 116 -2.70 -12.91 -5.66
CA LEU A 116 -1.75 -12.62 -6.73
C LEU A 116 -2.17 -13.29 -8.06
N ARG A 117 -2.61 -14.57 -8.03
CA ARG A 117 -3.11 -15.26 -9.23
C ARG A 117 -4.36 -14.60 -9.79
N ARG A 118 -5.28 -14.12 -8.93
CA ARG A 118 -6.52 -13.47 -9.36
C ARG A 118 -6.28 -12.10 -9.98
N ARG A 119 -5.35 -11.32 -9.42
CA ARG A 119 -5.12 -9.91 -9.79
C ARG A 119 -3.99 -9.71 -10.80
N GLY A 120 -3.02 -10.62 -10.85
CA GLY A 120 -1.79 -10.45 -11.63
C GLY A 120 -0.71 -9.58 -10.96
N TYR A 121 -1.02 -8.89 -9.87
CA TYR A 121 -0.10 -8.01 -9.15
C TYR A 121 -0.33 -8.00 -7.63
N ALA A 122 0.70 -7.61 -6.89
CA ALA A 122 0.65 -7.37 -5.46
C ALA A 122 0.44 -5.87 -5.19
N VAL A 123 -0.66 -5.50 -4.53
CA VAL A 123 -1.03 -4.09 -4.29
C VAL A 123 0.03 -3.36 -3.47
N PRO A 124 0.57 -3.89 -2.35
CA PRO A 124 1.62 -3.20 -1.60
C PRO A 124 2.89 -2.98 -2.42
N GLU A 125 3.28 -3.92 -3.29
CA GLU A 125 4.43 -3.76 -4.19
C GLU A 125 4.18 -2.69 -5.25
N LEU A 126 2.99 -2.69 -5.85
CA LEU A 126 2.58 -1.69 -6.84
C LEU A 126 2.58 -0.29 -6.22
N LEU A 127 2.04 -0.12 -5.02
CA LEU A 127 2.05 1.17 -4.32
C LEU A 127 3.48 1.60 -3.97
N ALA A 128 4.30 0.70 -3.43
CA ALA A 128 5.69 0.97 -3.10
C ALA A 128 6.49 1.47 -4.32
N SER A 129 6.30 0.84 -5.50
CA SER A 129 6.98 1.25 -6.74
C SER A 129 6.59 2.66 -7.23
N ARG A 130 5.54 3.25 -6.69
CA ARG A 130 5.04 4.60 -7.03
C ARG A 130 5.39 5.67 -6.02
N THR A 131 6.13 5.33 -4.95
CA THR A 131 6.60 6.29 -3.94
C THR A 131 7.91 6.98 -4.32
N GLY A 132 8.69 6.40 -5.23
CA GLY A 132 10.06 6.85 -5.53
C GLY A 132 11.15 6.22 -4.64
N HIS A 133 10.77 5.47 -3.60
CA HIS A 133 11.69 4.83 -2.67
C HIS A 133 12.23 3.48 -3.18
N PRO A 134 13.43 3.05 -2.76
CA PRO A 134 13.92 1.70 -3.02
C PRO A 134 12.99 0.63 -2.43
N VAL A 135 12.70 -0.42 -3.19
CA VAL A 135 11.76 -1.48 -2.78
C VAL A 135 12.49 -2.82 -2.67
N HIS A 136 12.39 -3.46 -1.51
CA HIS A 136 13.03 -4.74 -1.22
C HIS A 136 12.00 -5.81 -0.84
N ARG A 137 11.98 -6.92 -1.59
CA ARG A 137 11.09 -8.07 -1.33
C ARG A 137 11.70 -9.01 -0.29
N MET A 138 11.70 -8.61 0.97
CA MET A 138 12.33 -9.34 2.07
C MET A 138 11.41 -10.36 2.76
N LEU A 139 10.11 -10.32 2.46
CA LEU A 139 9.10 -11.18 3.07
C LEU A 139 8.43 -12.08 2.03
N ARG A 140 7.92 -13.24 2.48
CA ARG A 140 7.07 -14.15 1.71
C ARG A 140 5.97 -14.72 2.59
N VAL A 141 4.86 -15.14 1.99
CA VAL A 141 3.84 -15.92 2.70
C VAL A 141 4.43 -17.28 3.08
N SER A 142 4.28 -17.68 4.33
CA SER A 142 4.73 -18.98 4.86
C SER A 142 3.88 -20.12 4.30
N GLY A 143 4.48 -21.31 4.09
CA GLY A 143 3.74 -22.52 3.69
C GLY A 143 2.69 -22.95 4.73
N ARG A 144 2.90 -22.64 6.01
CA ARG A 144 1.94 -22.93 7.10
C ARG A 144 0.59 -22.19 6.95
N ALA A 145 0.57 -21.02 6.28
CA ALA A 145 -0.66 -20.31 5.98
C ALA A 145 -1.57 -21.04 4.97
N ALA A 146 -1.03 -22.01 4.22
CA ALA A 146 -1.78 -22.81 3.26
C ALA A 146 -2.61 -23.94 3.91
N ASP A 147 -2.16 -24.44 5.07
CA ASP A 147 -2.78 -25.58 5.75
C ASP A 147 -3.95 -25.17 6.68
N GLN A 148 -4.13 -23.89 6.93
CA GLN A 148 -5.23 -23.34 7.78
C GLN A 148 -6.50 -23.00 6.98
N ARG A 149 -6.87 -23.83 5.99
CA ARG A 149 -8.03 -23.56 5.12
C ARG A 149 -9.38 -23.72 5.83
N ASP A 150 -9.43 -24.37 6.98
CA ASP A 150 -10.66 -24.68 7.72
C ASP A 150 -11.04 -23.63 8.78
N LEU A 151 -10.22 -22.60 9.00
CA LEU A 151 -10.54 -21.55 9.96
C LEU A 151 -11.40 -20.45 9.32
N GLY A 152 -12.47 -20.06 9.99
CA GLY A 152 -13.38 -19.01 9.55
C GLY A 152 -12.68 -17.67 9.30
N ARG A 153 -13.25 -16.83 8.43
CA ARG A 153 -12.66 -15.53 8.00
C ARG A 153 -12.23 -14.65 9.18
N ARG A 154 -13.01 -14.61 10.28
CA ARG A 154 -12.73 -13.82 11.49
C ARG A 154 -11.57 -14.37 12.34
N GLU A 155 -11.35 -15.66 12.28
CA GLU A 155 -10.26 -16.32 12.99
C GLU A 155 -8.94 -16.19 12.23
N ARG A 156 -8.98 -16.22 10.91
CA ARG A 156 -7.82 -15.90 10.03
C ARG A 156 -7.31 -14.46 10.22
N GLU A 157 -8.20 -13.51 10.50
CA GLU A 157 -7.83 -12.12 10.79
C GLU A 157 -7.14 -11.95 12.16
N ARG A 158 -7.38 -12.86 13.10
CA ARG A 158 -6.74 -12.87 14.43
C ARG A 158 -5.44 -13.66 14.48
N ASN A 159 -5.28 -14.66 13.63
CA ASN A 159 -4.18 -15.62 13.71
C ASN A 159 -3.18 -15.42 12.55
N VAL A 160 -2.58 -14.21 12.47
CA VAL A 160 -1.56 -13.89 11.46
C VAL A 160 -0.17 -14.40 11.87
N ALA A 161 0.00 -14.86 13.13
CA ALA A 161 1.27 -15.36 13.62
C ALA A 161 1.75 -16.60 12.82
N GLY A 162 2.98 -16.55 12.32
CA GLY A 162 3.57 -17.62 11.50
C GLY A 162 3.13 -17.64 10.03
N THR A 163 2.29 -16.69 9.58
CA THR A 163 1.87 -16.61 8.17
C THR A 163 2.91 -15.98 7.26
N LEU A 164 3.89 -15.30 7.81
CA LEU A 164 4.99 -14.70 7.07
C LEU A 164 6.32 -15.38 7.41
N ALA A 165 7.24 -15.32 6.45
CA ALA A 165 8.63 -15.73 6.63
C ALA A 165 9.57 -14.80 5.86
N ALA A 166 10.79 -14.64 6.35
CA ALA A 166 11.83 -13.92 5.64
C ALA A 166 12.20 -14.64 4.34
N ARG A 167 12.55 -13.88 3.31
CA ARG A 167 13.20 -14.41 2.12
C ARG A 167 14.70 -14.52 2.37
N PRO A 168 15.36 -15.58 1.92
CA PRO A 168 16.81 -15.63 1.93
C PRO A 168 17.39 -14.46 1.13
N ALA A 169 18.40 -13.79 1.67
CA ALA A 169 19.16 -12.79 0.94
C ALA A 169 19.90 -13.49 -0.21
N ARG A 170 19.47 -13.23 -1.45
CA ARG A 170 20.17 -13.69 -2.65
C ARG A 170 20.96 -12.49 -3.19
N HIS A 171 22.25 -12.42 -2.88
CA HIS A 171 23.26 -11.52 -3.47
C HIS A 171 22.95 -9.99 -3.51
N ALA A 172 21.83 -9.53 -2.98
CA ALA A 172 21.51 -8.10 -2.88
C ALA A 172 21.99 -7.53 -1.55
N ARG A 173 22.46 -6.30 -1.57
CA ARG A 173 22.78 -5.55 -0.34
C ARG A 173 21.50 -5.42 0.48
N VAL A 174 21.41 -6.13 1.60
CA VAL A 174 20.24 -6.07 2.49
C VAL A 174 20.29 -4.73 3.21
N PRO A 175 19.24 -3.88 3.14
CA PRO A 175 19.21 -2.65 3.90
C PRO A 175 19.18 -2.96 5.40
N THR A 176 19.93 -2.20 6.18
CA THR A 176 20.00 -2.35 7.63
C THR A 176 18.75 -1.81 8.33
N ALA A 177 18.09 -0.84 7.69
CA ALA A 177 16.85 -0.23 8.20
C ALA A 177 15.82 -0.11 7.08
N VAL A 178 14.55 -0.41 7.41
CA VAL A 178 13.45 -0.44 6.44
C VAL A 178 12.14 0.10 7.02
N VAL A 179 11.21 0.49 6.14
CA VAL A 179 9.82 0.79 6.47
C VAL A 179 8.91 -0.26 5.83
N LEU A 180 7.99 -0.83 6.59
CA LEU A 180 6.97 -1.74 6.08
C LEU A 180 5.90 -0.95 5.30
N ILE A 181 5.42 -1.49 4.18
CA ILE A 181 4.33 -0.88 3.42
C ILE A 181 3.20 -1.86 3.15
N ASP A 182 1.95 -1.42 3.40
CA ASP A 182 0.72 -2.17 3.11
C ASP A 182 -0.31 -1.26 2.42
N ASP A 183 -1.35 -1.85 1.86
CA ASP A 183 -2.46 -1.10 1.24
C ASP A 183 -3.50 -0.65 2.28
N VAL A 184 -3.91 -1.53 3.18
CA VAL A 184 -4.90 -1.26 4.24
C VAL A 184 -4.44 -1.83 5.56
N ALA A 185 -4.29 -0.98 6.54
CA ALA A 185 -4.08 -1.40 7.91
C ALA A 185 -5.42 -1.43 8.66
N THR A 186 -5.90 -2.59 9.07
CA THR A 186 -7.07 -2.74 9.93
C THR A 186 -6.62 -2.89 11.39
N THR A 187 -6.42 -4.10 11.85
CA THR A 187 -5.87 -4.36 13.19
C THR A 187 -4.35 -4.13 13.27
N GLY A 188 -3.67 -4.09 12.13
CA GLY A 188 -2.21 -4.05 12.02
C GLY A 188 -1.54 -5.39 12.32
N ALA A 189 -2.30 -6.50 12.40
CA ALA A 189 -1.75 -7.81 12.73
C ALA A 189 -0.68 -8.26 11.72
N THR A 190 -0.91 -8.05 10.43
CA THR A 190 0.04 -8.39 9.36
C THR A 190 1.33 -7.58 9.48
N LEU A 191 1.22 -6.28 9.77
CA LEU A 191 2.38 -5.41 9.97
C LEU A 191 3.19 -5.80 11.22
N ARG A 192 2.52 -6.19 12.32
CA ARG A 192 3.21 -6.72 13.51
C ARG A 192 3.95 -8.02 13.21
N GLU A 193 3.33 -8.94 12.48
CA GLU A 193 3.98 -10.17 12.07
C GLU A 193 5.17 -9.93 11.13
N ALA A 194 5.02 -9.03 10.16
CA ALA A 194 6.10 -8.60 9.28
C ALA A 194 7.27 -8.00 10.07
N HIS A 195 6.98 -7.14 11.05
CA HIS A 195 7.98 -6.58 11.97
C HIS A 195 8.72 -7.67 12.74
N ARG A 196 7.98 -8.59 13.37
CA ARG A 196 8.56 -9.72 14.11
C ARG A 196 9.51 -10.57 13.26
N VAL A 197 9.09 -10.86 12.01
CA VAL A 197 9.89 -11.67 11.08
C VAL A 197 11.17 -10.95 10.66
N LEU A 198 11.12 -9.67 10.34
CA LEU A 198 12.31 -8.90 9.93
C LEU A 198 13.24 -8.65 11.11
N ALA A 199 12.73 -8.30 12.28
CA ALA A 199 13.53 -8.13 13.50
C ALA A 199 14.33 -9.38 13.85
N ALA A 200 13.74 -10.57 13.65
CA ALA A 200 14.43 -11.84 13.85
C ALA A 200 15.61 -12.09 12.87
N THR A 201 15.71 -11.31 11.80
CA THR A 201 16.85 -11.35 10.84
C THR A 201 17.89 -10.25 11.11
N GLY A 202 17.74 -9.46 12.16
CA GLY A 202 18.63 -8.35 12.49
C GLY A 202 18.34 -7.04 11.72
N VAL A 203 17.28 -6.99 10.91
CA VAL A 203 16.88 -5.78 10.17
C VAL A 203 16.09 -4.84 11.08
N VAL A 204 16.49 -3.59 11.14
CA VAL A 204 15.77 -2.55 11.88
C VAL A 204 14.53 -2.12 11.11
N VAL A 205 13.34 -2.25 11.72
CA VAL A 205 12.10 -1.73 11.15
C VAL A 205 11.80 -0.39 11.80
N LEU A 206 11.95 0.70 11.04
CA LEU A 206 11.71 2.07 11.49
C LEU A 206 10.22 2.32 11.83
N GLY A 207 9.33 1.65 11.11
CA GLY A 207 7.90 1.74 11.27
C GLY A 207 7.15 1.14 10.08
N ALA A 208 5.90 1.55 9.93
CA ALA A 208 5.05 1.08 8.83
C ALA A 208 4.28 2.25 8.19
N VAL A 209 3.99 2.12 6.89
CA VAL A 209 3.11 3.03 6.15
C VAL A 209 2.00 2.24 5.46
N SER A 210 0.79 2.82 5.35
CA SER A 210 -0.31 2.25 4.57
C SER A 210 -1.06 3.32 3.79
N ALA A 211 -1.68 2.94 2.67
CA ALA A 211 -2.52 3.86 1.93
C ALA A 211 -3.73 4.29 2.75
N THR A 212 -4.34 3.35 3.47
CA THR A 212 -5.45 3.66 4.38
C THR A 212 -5.37 2.87 5.68
N ASP A 213 -5.96 3.45 6.74
CA ASP A 213 -6.09 2.82 8.05
C ASP A 213 -7.56 2.81 8.51
N THR A 214 -7.99 1.72 9.11
CA THR A 214 -9.28 1.63 9.81
C THR A 214 -9.00 1.78 11.30
N PRO A 215 -9.16 2.97 11.89
CA PRO A 215 -8.96 3.15 13.32
C PRO A 215 -9.94 2.24 14.08
N ARG A 216 -9.47 1.57 15.12
CA ARG A 216 -10.38 0.92 16.08
C ARG A 216 -11.29 1.99 16.66
N ARG A 217 -12.60 1.81 16.60
CA ARG A 217 -13.51 2.58 17.43
C ARG A 217 -13.00 2.41 18.87
N ALA A 218 -12.65 3.50 19.53
CA ALA A 218 -12.41 3.47 20.96
C ALA A 218 -13.65 2.83 21.56
N SER A 219 -13.49 1.74 22.33
CA SER A 219 -14.60 1.24 23.16
C SER A 219 -15.09 2.42 24.00
N PRO A 220 -16.40 2.70 24.05
CA PRO A 220 -16.89 3.73 24.92
C PRO A 220 -16.35 3.42 26.32
N ALA A 221 -15.78 4.42 26.99
CA ALA A 221 -15.40 4.30 28.38
C ALA A 221 -16.66 3.85 29.15
N LEU A 222 -16.53 2.75 29.90
CA LEU A 222 -17.59 2.36 30.83
C LEU A 222 -17.85 3.53 31.75
N PRO A 223 -19.11 3.97 31.92
CA PRO A 223 -19.41 4.97 32.92
C PRO A 223 -19.03 4.40 34.30
N GLY A 224 -18.20 5.17 35.05
CA GLY A 224 -17.84 4.88 36.41
C GLY A 224 -19.03 5.06 37.36
#